data_5d02e4636f33d36253fefd13de246c00
#
_entry.id   5d02e4636f33d36253fefd13de246c00
#
_cell.length_a   1.000
_cell.length_b   1.000
_cell.length_c   1.000
_cell.angle_alpha   90.00
_cell.angle_beta   90.00
_cell.angle_gamma   90.00
#
_symmetry.space_group_name_H-M   'P 1'
#
loop_
_entity.id
_entity.type
_entity.pdbx_description
1 polymer ?
#
loop_
_entity_poly.entity_id
_entity_poly.type
_entity_poly.pdbx_seq_one_letter_code
_entity_poly.pdbx_strand_id
1 'polypeptide(L)'
;FRRVLFRSPTQVVQKKDAELQSLIRKSALSAKEKERIKGLLSDVFDFELLAQKSLPAATWKSMDDATRAKFVSEFQRMVRNSSAKKLEMYRTDSTRYDAPKMTKNNTEARLAAHLWYKGKQTVLEYRMTLKDGNWMAWDLVIDDLSTARNYKEQFGKILETKSIQDLIEILRKKADAVE
;
A
#
# COMPACT_ATOMS: atom_id res chain seq x y z
N PHE A 1 17.86 -13.02 -27.84
CA PHE A 1 17.32 -11.96 -26.96
C PHE A 1 15.97 -12.43 -26.40
N ARG A 2 15.94 -12.94 -25.17
CA ARG A 2 14.68 -13.18 -24.45
C ARG A 2 14.09 -11.82 -24.10
N ARG A 3 13.03 -11.40 -24.78
CA ARG A 3 12.20 -10.27 -24.34
C ARG A 3 11.67 -10.63 -22.96
N VAL A 4 12.22 -10.03 -21.91
CA VAL A 4 11.59 -10.04 -20.59
C VAL A 4 10.31 -9.23 -20.75
N LEU A 5 9.17 -9.93 -20.84
CA LEU A 5 7.85 -9.29 -20.85
C LEU A 5 7.60 -8.75 -19.45
N PHE A 6 7.97 -7.49 -19.23
CA PHE A 6 7.57 -6.77 -18.03
C PHE A 6 6.04 -6.73 -17.98
N ARG A 7 5.47 -7.19 -16.88
CA ARG A 7 4.02 -7.06 -16.67
C ARG A 7 3.68 -5.57 -16.63
N SER A 8 2.55 -5.18 -17.24
CA SER A 8 2.10 -3.79 -17.16
C SER A 8 1.64 -3.45 -15.72
N PRO A 9 1.61 -2.16 -15.33
CA PRO A 9 1.05 -1.73 -14.06
C PRO A 9 -0.33 -2.34 -13.78
N THR A 10 -1.19 -2.31 -14.80
CA THR A 10 -2.55 -2.88 -14.75
C THR A 10 -2.55 -4.38 -14.46
N GLN A 11 -1.74 -5.16 -15.17
CA GLN A 11 -1.67 -6.61 -14.97
C GLN A 11 -1.22 -7.00 -13.55
N VAL A 12 -0.31 -6.23 -12.95
CA VAL A 12 0.16 -6.47 -11.58
C VAL A 12 -0.98 -6.29 -10.59
N VAL A 13 -1.72 -5.18 -10.69
CA VAL A 13 -2.83 -4.88 -9.77
C VAL A 13 -4.01 -5.82 -10.01
N GLN A 14 -4.43 -6.03 -11.25
CA GLN A 14 -5.56 -6.90 -11.60
C GLN A 14 -5.39 -8.33 -11.10
N LYS A 15 -4.18 -8.89 -11.21
CA LYS A 15 -3.93 -10.25 -10.74
C LYS A 15 -4.13 -10.38 -9.23
N LYS A 16 -3.64 -9.41 -8.45
CA LYS A 16 -3.77 -9.41 -6.99
C LYS A 16 -5.20 -9.12 -6.54
N ASP A 17 -5.88 -8.21 -7.23
CA ASP A 17 -7.28 -7.88 -6.96
C ASP A 17 -8.19 -9.09 -7.23
N ALA A 18 -8.04 -9.78 -8.35
CA ALA A 18 -8.83 -10.96 -8.67
C ALA A 18 -8.68 -12.06 -7.60
N GLU A 19 -7.47 -12.32 -7.12
CA GLU A 19 -7.23 -13.27 -6.05
C GLU A 19 -7.84 -12.80 -4.72
N LEU A 20 -7.68 -11.51 -4.37
CA LEU A 20 -8.28 -10.92 -3.20
C LEU A 20 -9.81 -11.06 -3.21
N GLN A 21 -10.47 -10.68 -4.31
CA GLN A 21 -11.92 -10.79 -4.46
C GLN A 21 -12.42 -12.23 -4.32
N SER A 22 -11.67 -13.21 -4.84
CA SER A 22 -12.01 -14.63 -4.72
C SER A 22 -11.99 -15.11 -3.26
N LEU A 23 -11.09 -14.58 -2.44
CA LEU A 23 -10.95 -14.94 -1.03
C LEU A 23 -12.01 -14.25 -0.15
N ILE A 24 -12.19 -12.94 -0.29
CA ILE A 24 -13.10 -12.18 0.58
C ILE A 24 -14.58 -12.47 0.33
N ARG A 25 -14.93 -13.15 -0.77
CA ARG A 25 -16.30 -13.64 -1.03
C ARG A 25 -16.64 -14.93 -0.31
N LYS A 26 -15.67 -15.63 0.26
CA LYS A 26 -15.91 -16.87 1.04
C LYS A 26 -16.65 -16.55 2.32
N SER A 27 -17.55 -17.45 2.73
CA SER A 27 -18.30 -17.33 3.99
C SER A 27 -17.44 -17.55 5.23
N ALA A 28 -16.36 -18.34 5.10
CA ALA A 28 -15.38 -18.58 6.14
C ALA A 28 -13.97 -18.63 5.54
N LEU A 29 -13.00 -18.10 6.29
CA LEU A 29 -11.58 -18.05 5.92
C LEU A 29 -10.75 -18.87 6.90
N SER A 30 -9.90 -19.74 6.39
CA SER A 30 -8.85 -20.42 7.17
C SER A 30 -7.77 -19.41 7.60
N ALA A 31 -6.96 -19.77 8.59
CA ALA A 31 -5.82 -18.94 9.01
C ALA A 31 -4.85 -18.66 7.85
N LYS A 32 -4.58 -19.65 7.00
CA LYS A 32 -3.74 -19.50 5.81
C LYS A 32 -4.32 -18.48 4.81
N GLU A 33 -5.64 -18.49 4.60
CA GLU A 33 -6.30 -17.54 3.70
C GLU A 33 -6.29 -16.13 4.27
N LYS A 34 -6.46 -15.96 5.58
CA LYS A 34 -6.33 -14.65 6.25
C LYS A 34 -4.92 -14.08 6.07
N GLU A 35 -3.88 -14.89 6.24
CA GLU A 35 -2.49 -14.47 5.96
C GLU A 35 -2.27 -14.17 4.48
N ARG A 36 -2.86 -14.96 3.57
CA ARG A 36 -2.78 -14.69 2.14
C ARG A 36 -3.42 -13.34 1.78
N ILE A 37 -4.57 -13.00 2.36
CA ILE A 37 -5.21 -11.69 2.19
C ILE A 37 -4.32 -10.56 2.68
N LYS A 38 -3.71 -10.68 3.87
CA LYS A 38 -2.73 -9.69 4.36
C LYS A 38 -1.58 -9.50 3.37
N GLY A 39 -1.07 -10.59 2.79
CA GLY A 39 -0.06 -10.55 1.74
C GLY A 39 -0.54 -9.81 0.49
N LEU A 40 -1.69 -10.17 -0.05
CA LEU A 40 -2.25 -9.53 -1.25
C LEU A 40 -2.44 -8.03 -1.11
N LEU A 41 -2.88 -7.57 0.07
CA LEU A 41 -3.07 -6.15 0.37
C LEU A 41 -1.75 -5.38 0.49
N SER A 42 -0.66 -6.06 0.86
CA SER A 42 0.64 -5.43 1.09
C SER A 42 1.66 -5.64 -0.03
N ASP A 43 1.62 -6.78 -0.72
CA ASP A 43 2.66 -7.17 -1.70
C ASP A 43 2.68 -6.31 -2.98
N VAL A 44 1.67 -5.47 -3.18
CA VAL A 44 1.66 -4.51 -4.28
C VAL A 44 2.50 -3.27 -3.97
N PHE A 45 2.85 -3.04 -2.68
CA PHE A 45 3.52 -1.84 -2.23
C PHE A 45 5.04 -1.99 -2.09
N ASP A 46 5.77 -0.97 -2.54
CA ASP A 46 7.13 -0.68 -2.10
C ASP A 46 7.05 0.06 -0.75
N PHE A 47 7.12 -0.70 0.35
CA PHE A 47 7.01 -0.12 1.69
C PHE A 47 8.17 0.78 2.08
N GLU A 48 9.35 0.60 1.50
CA GLU A 48 10.48 1.50 1.73
C GLU A 48 10.18 2.89 1.16
N LEU A 49 9.70 2.95 -0.09
CA LEU A 49 9.34 4.22 -0.73
C LEU A 49 8.10 4.84 -0.11
N LEU A 50 7.07 4.04 0.24
CA LEU A 50 5.90 4.52 0.96
C LEU A 50 6.30 5.13 2.31
N ALA A 51 7.15 4.45 3.09
CA ALA A 51 7.67 4.93 4.38
C ALA A 51 8.44 6.25 4.22
N GLN A 52 9.34 6.33 3.24
CA GLN A 52 10.08 7.55 2.91
C GLN A 52 9.14 8.72 2.59
N LYS A 53 8.09 8.48 1.82
CA LYS A 53 7.09 9.50 1.43
C LYS A 53 6.13 9.86 2.57
N SER A 54 6.01 9.00 3.57
CA SER A 54 5.17 9.17 4.75
C SER A 54 5.86 9.88 5.92
N LEU A 55 7.09 10.35 5.74
CA LEU A 55 7.83 11.15 6.72
C LEU A 55 8.23 12.51 6.18
N PRO A 56 8.45 13.52 7.05
CA PRO A 56 9.17 14.73 6.67
C PRO A 56 10.55 14.37 6.11
N ALA A 57 10.94 15.01 5.01
CA ALA A 57 12.18 14.68 4.30
C ALA A 57 13.44 14.83 5.18
N ALA A 58 13.46 15.82 6.06
CA ALA A 58 14.57 16.02 7.02
C ALA A 58 14.68 14.84 7.99
N THR A 59 13.56 14.37 8.53
CA THR A 59 13.54 13.20 9.42
C THR A 59 14.06 11.95 8.72
N TRP A 60 13.59 11.67 7.49
CA TRP A 60 14.08 10.52 6.73
C TRP A 60 15.59 10.57 6.50
N LYS A 61 16.12 11.75 6.15
CA LYS A 61 17.56 11.93 5.89
C LYS A 61 18.42 11.81 7.15
N SER A 62 17.91 12.20 8.31
CA SER A 62 18.65 12.18 9.58
C SER A 62 18.73 10.79 10.22
N MET A 63 17.90 9.83 9.80
CA MET A 63 17.94 8.46 10.33
C MET A 63 19.13 7.68 9.76
N ASP A 64 19.74 6.85 10.61
CA ASP A 64 20.65 5.80 10.17
C ASP A 64 19.89 4.63 9.51
N ASP A 65 20.62 3.74 8.85
CA ASP A 65 20.02 2.62 8.10
C ASP A 65 19.28 1.64 9.02
N ALA A 66 19.76 1.41 10.24
CA ALA A 66 19.11 0.54 11.20
C ALA A 66 17.76 1.10 11.66
N THR A 67 17.69 2.39 11.95
CA THR A 67 16.47 3.10 12.33
C THR A 67 15.48 3.13 11.16
N ARG A 68 15.94 3.39 9.94
CA ARG A 68 15.09 3.31 8.73
C ARG A 68 14.48 1.93 8.54
N ALA A 69 15.31 0.88 8.62
CA ALA A 69 14.85 -0.50 8.47
C ALA A 69 13.79 -0.86 9.53
N LYS A 70 13.99 -0.46 10.77
CA LYS A 70 13.04 -0.67 11.87
C LYS A 70 11.74 0.10 11.66
N PHE A 71 11.81 1.36 11.23
CA PHE A 71 10.63 2.15 10.90
C PHE A 71 9.81 1.51 9.78
N VAL A 72 10.46 1.14 8.67
CA VAL A 72 9.81 0.48 7.52
C VAL A 72 9.12 -0.81 7.94
N SER A 73 9.80 -1.65 8.73
CA SER A 73 9.27 -2.92 9.23
C SER A 73 8.01 -2.74 10.08
N GLU A 74 8.03 -1.85 11.07
CA GLU A 74 6.87 -1.62 11.95
C GLU A 74 5.73 -0.91 11.23
N PHE A 75 6.06 0.01 10.31
CA PHE A 75 5.06 0.66 9.47
C PHE A 75 4.35 -0.34 8.54
N GLN A 76 5.12 -1.20 7.87
CA GLN A 76 4.56 -2.27 7.03
C GLN A 76 3.66 -3.21 7.83
N ARG A 77 4.10 -3.66 9.02
CA ARG A 77 3.33 -4.53 9.90
C ARG A 77 2.01 -3.87 10.32
N MET A 78 2.05 -2.61 10.73
CA MET A 78 0.87 -1.85 11.11
C MET A 78 -0.12 -1.69 9.96
N VAL A 79 0.36 -1.30 8.76
CA VAL A 79 -0.50 -1.15 7.57
C VAL A 79 -1.11 -2.49 7.17
N ARG A 80 -0.32 -3.57 7.14
CA ARG A 80 -0.75 -4.92 6.79
C ARG A 80 -1.87 -5.41 7.72
N ASN A 81 -1.68 -5.29 9.02
CA ASN A 81 -2.65 -5.73 10.02
C ASN A 81 -3.92 -4.87 9.98
N SER A 82 -3.78 -3.54 9.91
CA SER A 82 -4.92 -2.62 9.84
C SER A 82 -5.78 -2.83 8.58
N SER A 83 -5.14 -3.11 7.45
CA SER A 83 -5.85 -3.38 6.20
C SER A 83 -6.64 -4.68 6.26
N ALA A 84 -6.10 -5.72 6.87
CA ALA A 84 -6.77 -7.02 7.00
C ALA A 84 -8.05 -6.96 7.85
N LYS A 85 -8.15 -6.04 8.83
CA LYS A 85 -9.38 -5.83 9.62
C LYS A 85 -10.50 -5.16 8.82
N LYS A 86 -10.18 -4.47 7.73
CA LYS A 86 -11.14 -3.69 6.93
C LYS A 86 -11.57 -4.42 5.66
N LEU A 87 -11.59 -5.75 5.66
CA LEU A 87 -11.84 -6.57 4.45
C LEU A 87 -13.15 -6.23 3.74
N GLU A 88 -14.19 -5.86 4.48
CA GLU A 88 -15.47 -5.46 3.89
C GLU A 88 -15.33 -4.22 2.96
N MET A 89 -14.36 -3.33 3.25
CA MET A 89 -14.10 -2.16 2.42
C MET A 89 -13.49 -2.50 1.05
N TYR A 90 -12.92 -3.70 0.91
CA TYR A 90 -12.30 -4.16 -0.34
C TYR A 90 -13.24 -4.98 -1.20
N ARG A 91 -14.47 -5.26 -0.75
CA ARG A 91 -15.48 -5.95 -1.56
C ARG A 91 -15.91 -5.07 -2.71
N THR A 92 -16.00 -5.66 -3.89
CA THR A 92 -16.51 -5.00 -5.08
C THR A 92 -17.50 -5.90 -5.81
N ASP A 93 -18.51 -5.27 -6.43
CA ASP A 93 -19.40 -5.93 -7.38
C ASP A 93 -18.75 -5.94 -8.77
N SER A 94 -18.04 -4.86 -9.11
CA SER A 94 -17.27 -4.73 -10.33
C SER A 94 -16.11 -3.76 -10.17
N THR A 95 -15.05 -3.97 -10.95
CA THR A 95 -13.88 -3.09 -11.03
C THR A 95 -13.57 -2.80 -12.51
N ARG A 96 -13.35 -1.53 -12.83
CA ARG A 96 -12.85 -1.09 -14.14
C ARG A 96 -11.52 -0.38 -13.95
N TYR A 97 -10.54 -0.72 -14.76
CA TYR A 97 -9.23 -0.07 -14.78
C TYR A 97 -9.13 0.84 -16.00
N ASP A 98 -8.63 2.05 -15.79
CA ASP A 98 -8.27 2.94 -16.89
C ASP A 98 -6.91 2.53 -17.49
N ALA A 99 -6.57 3.04 -18.66
CA ALA A 99 -5.22 2.92 -19.19
C ALA A 99 -4.23 3.63 -18.26
N PRO A 100 -3.08 3.01 -17.89
CA PRO A 100 -2.13 3.63 -16.99
C PRO A 100 -1.52 4.87 -17.65
N LYS A 101 -1.47 5.97 -16.90
CA LYS A 101 -0.78 7.20 -17.31
C LYS A 101 0.70 7.04 -16.97
N MET A 102 1.52 6.82 -18.00
CA MET A 102 2.97 6.66 -17.86
C MET A 102 3.65 8.03 -17.73
N THR A 103 4.68 8.11 -16.89
CA THR A 103 5.47 9.32 -16.67
C THR A 103 6.97 8.99 -16.71
N LYS A 104 7.81 10.00 -16.90
CA LYS A 104 9.28 9.93 -16.79
C LYS A 104 9.89 8.64 -17.37
N ASN A 105 10.08 8.61 -18.66
CA ASN A 105 10.76 7.51 -19.36
C ASN A 105 10.16 6.12 -19.09
N ASN A 106 8.85 6.04 -18.82
CA ASN A 106 8.12 4.80 -18.52
C ASN A 106 8.59 4.08 -17.24
N THR A 107 9.15 4.80 -16.27
CA THR A 107 9.54 4.25 -14.96
C THR A 107 8.56 4.58 -13.84
N GLU A 108 7.60 5.49 -14.09
CA GLU A 108 6.51 5.80 -13.17
C GLU A 108 5.17 5.65 -13.89
N ALA A 109 4.15 5.28 -13.14
CA ALA A 109 2.78 5.15 -13.66
C ALA A 109 1.75 5.59 -12.63
N ARG A 110 0.61 6.09 -13.12
CA ARG A 110 -0.61 6.26 -12.34
C ARG A 110 -1.69 5.40 -12.95
N LEU A 111 -2.25 4.49 -12.15
CA LEU A 111 -3.29 3.56 -12.57
C LEU A 111 -4.56 3.85 -11.77
N ALA A 112 -5.61 4.30 -12.44
CA ALA A 112 -6.91 4.47 -11.83
C ALA A 112 -7.74 3.19 -11.94
N ALA A 113 -8.39 2.83 -10.81
CA ALA A 113 -9.35 1.75 -10.71
C ALA A 113 -10.67 2.32 -10.16
N HIS A 114 -11.76 2.05 -10.86
CA HIS A 114 -13.10 2.42 -10.46
C HIS A 114 -13.79 1.17 -9.90
N LEU A 115 -14.14 1.22 -8.62
CA LEU A 115 -14.76 0.13 -7.89
C LEU A 115 -16.21 0.47 -7.61
N TRP A 116 -17.11 -0.48 -7.86
CA TRP A 116 -18.52 -0.35 -7.49
C TRP A 116 -18.88 -1.41 -6.47
N TYR A 117 -19.53 -0.99 -5.40
CA TYR A 117 -20.07 -1.88 -4.38
C TYR A 117 -21.39 -1.33 -3.84
N LYS A 118 -22.44 -2.14 -3.92
CA LYS A 118 -23.81 -1.77 -3.45
C LYS A 118 -24.26 -0.39 -3.96
N GLY A 119 -24.02 -0.11 -5.22
CA GLY A 119 -24.41 1.13 -5.88
C GLY A 119 -23.54 2.36 -5.58
N LYS A 120 -22.49 2.21 -4.76
CA LYS A 120 -21.49 3.27 -4.51
C LYS A 120 -20.24 3.03 -5.34
N GLN A 121 -19.69 4.10 -5.87
CA GLN A 121 -18.40 4.11 -6.56
C GLN A 121 -17.32 4.64 -5.62
N THR A 122 -16.16 3.99 -5.65
CA THR A 122 -14.90 4.47 -5.07
C THR A 122 -13.84 4.48 -6.15
N VAL A 123 -13.05 5.53 -6.22
CA VAL A 123 -11.94 5.66 -7.16
C VAL A 123 -10.63 5.46 -6.41
N LEU A 124 -9.84 4.48 -6.86
CA LEU A 124 -8.47 4.26 -6.39
C LEU A 124 -7.49 4.71 -7.47
N GLU A 125 -6.47 5.47 -7.11
CA GLU A 125 -5.31 5.72 -7.96
C GLU A 125 -4.07 5.11 -7.32
N TYR A 126 -3.46 4.13 -7.99
CA TYR A 126 -2.16 3.58 -7.63
C TYR A 126 -1.06 4.44 -8.25
N ARG A 127 -0.20 5.02 -7.43
CA ARG A 127 1.04 5.67 -7.88
C ARG A 127 2.14 4.66 -7.81
N MET A 128 2.71 4.31 -8.96
CA MET A 128 3.58 3.16 -9.12
C MET A 128 4.95 3.57 -9.65
N THR A 129 5.96 2.78 -9.30
CA THR A 129 7.31 2.87 -9.84
C THR A 129 7.78 1.51 -10.33
N LEU A 130 8.63 1.51 -11.36
CA LEU A 130 9.28 0.32 -11.87
C LEU A 130 10.60 0.12 -11.10
N LYS A 131 10.66 -0.94 -10.29
CA LYS A 131 11.83 -1.31 -9.47
C LYS A 131 12.26 -2.72 -9.83
N ASP A 132 13.49 -2.89 -10.27
CA ASP A 132 14.05 -4.20 -10.67
C ASP A 132 13.16 -4.99 -11.63
N GLY A 133 12.56 -4.28 -12.60
CA GLY A 133 11.66 -4.89 -13.59
C GLY A 133 10.24 -5.19 -13.09
N ASN A 134 9.89 -4.82 -11.86
CA ASN A 134 8.57 -5.02 -11.27
C ASN A 134 7.88 -3.69 -10.97
N TRP A 135 6.61 -3.59 -11.32
CA TRP A 135 5.78 -2.45 -10.92
C TRP A 135 5.35 -2.60 -9.47
N MET A 136 5.65 -1.59 -8.65
CA MET A 136 5.29 -1.51 -7.24
C MET A 136 4.57 -0.19 -6.97
N ALA A 137 3.51 -0.23 -6.17
CA ALA A 137 2.84 0.99 -5.72
C ALA A 137 3.60 1.59 -4.53
N TRP A 138 3.77 2.90 -4.52
CA TRP A 138 4.32 3.64 -3.38
C TRP A 138 3.28 4.55 -2.72
N ASP A 139 2.12 4.74 -3.34
CA ASP A 139 0.99 5.47 -2.77
C ASP A 139 -0.32 4.92 -3.32
N LEU A 140 -1.35 4.93 -2.49
CA LEU A 140 -2.72 4.67 -2.87
C LEU A 140 -3.55 5.90 -2.52
N VAL A 141 -4.13 6.51 -3.55
CA VAL A 141 -5.07 7.63 -3.41
C VAL A 141 -6.49 7.07 -3.48
N ILE A 142 -7.28 7.31 -2.44
CA ILE A 142 -8.66 6.83 -2.33
C ILE A 142 -9.56 8.05 -2.31
N ASP A 143 -10.43 8.21 -3.31
CA ASP A 143 -11.31 9.36 -3.45
C ASP A 143 -10.55 10.69 -3.19
N ASP A 144 -9.43 10.89 -3.91
CA ASP A 144 -8.51 12.03 -3.84
C ASP A 144 -7.69 12.17 -2.53
N LEU A 145 -7.79 11.23 -1.59
CA LEU A 145 -7.00 11.20 -0.36
C LEU A 145 -5.76 10.29 -0.49
N SER A 146 -4.58 10.90 -0.58
CA SER A 146 -3.30 10.18 -0.62
C SER A 146 -2.97 9.55 0.73
N THR A 147 -2.70 8.25 0.73
CA THR A 147 -2.28 7.49 1.92
C THR A 147 -0.93 8.01 2.46
N ALA A 148 0.07 8.16 1.58
CA ALA A 148 1.39 8.66 1.97
C ALA A 148 1.31 10.07 2.57
N ARG A 149 0.54 10.97 1.97
CA ARG A 149 0.34 12.32 2.48
C ARG A 149 -0.35 12.33 3.83
N ASN A 150 -1.41 11.52 4.00
CA ASN A 150 -2.13 11.42 5.27
C ASN A 150 -1.22 10.93 6.41
N TYR A 151 -0.40 9.90 6.16
CA TYR A 151 0.60 9.46 7.14
C TYR A 151 1.66 10.54 7.41
N LYS A 152 2.12 11.26 6.38
CA LYS A 152 3.10 12.33 6.54
C LYS A 152 2.59 13.44 7.47
N GLU A 153 1.33 13.81 7.34
CA GLU A 153 0.68 14.79 8.21
C GLU A 153 0.55 14.26 9.66
N GLN A 154 0.13 13.01 9.83
CA GLN A 154 0.00 12.39 11.15
C GLN A 154 1.36 12.21 11.84
N PHE A 155 2.35 11.67 11.13
CA PHE A 155 3.69 11.45 11.69
C PHE A 155 4.42 12.76 11.93
N GLY A 156 4.23 13.76 11.06
CA GLY A 156 4.75 15.11 11.27
C GLY A 156 4.29 15.69 12.59
N LYS A 157 2.99 15.64 12.89
CA LYS A 157 2.43 16.11 14.17
C LYS A 157 3.01 15.36 15.38
N ILE A 158 3.19 14.05 15.30
CA ILE A 158 3.80 13.25 16.36
C ILE A 158 5.25 13.71 16.60
N LEU A 159 6.00 13.90 15.52
CA LEU A 159 7.42 14.27 15.57
C LEU A 159 7.68 15.73 15.99
N GLU A 160 6.66 16.57 16.10
CA GLU A 160 6.78 17.92 16.72
C GLU A 160 7.12 17.83 18.22
N THR A 161 6.70 16.74 18.89
CA THR A 161 6.84 16.59 20.34
C THR A 161 7.51 15.28 20.77
N LYS A 162 7.74 14.36 19.85
CA LYS A 162 8.27 13.01 20.10
C LYS A 162 9.43 12.68 19.17
N SER A 163 10.24 11.70 19.59
CA SER A 163 11.35 11.19 18.78
C SER A 163 10.88 10.20 17.71
N ILE A 164 11.76 9.88 16.75
CA ILE A 164 11.49 8.82 15.77
C ILE A 164 11.37 7.44 16.45
N GLN A 165 12.09 7.20 17.54
CA GLN A 165 12.00 5.97 18.32
C GLN A 165 10.63 5.85 18.99
N ASP A 166 10.07 6.95 19.50
CA ASP A 166 8.70 6.98 20.04
C ASP A 166 7.67 6.69 18.95
N LEU A 167 7.85 7.25 17.76
CA LEU A 167 6.96 6.97 16.62
C LEU A 167 7.01 5.47 16.23
N ILE A 168 8.21 4.87 16.16
CA ILE A 168 8.38 3.44 15.88
C ILE A 168 7.64 2.60 16.95
N GLU A 169 7.77 2.96 18.21
CA GLU A 169 7.07 2.26 19.30
C GLU A 169 5.54 2.41 19.22
N ILE A 170 5.04 3.58 18.81
CA ILE A 170 3.61 3.80 18.55
C ILE A 170 3.12 2.89 17.41
N LEU A 171 3.89 2.76 16.31
CA LEU A 171 3.56 1.88 15.21
C LEU A 171 3.53 0.41 15.65
N ARG A 172 4.53 -0.02 16.43
CA ARG A 172 4.59 -1.37 16.99
C ARG A 172 3.35 -1.68 17.82
N LYS A 173 2.99 -0.82 18.77
CA LYS A 173 1.79 -0.99 19.61
C LYS A 173 0.51 -1.03 18.79
N LYS A 174 0.39 -0.19 17.75
CA LYS A 174 -0.75 -0.23 16.85
C LYS A 174 -0.82 -1.53 16.05
N ALA A 175 0.31 -2.06 15.61
CA ALA A 175 0.36 -3.35 14.92
C ALA A 175 -0.06 -4.50 15.85
N ASP A 176 0.47 -4.54 17.08
CA ASP A 176 0.13 -5.55 18.10
C ASP A 176 -1.35 -5.53 18.49
N ALA A 177 -1.97 -4.36 18.59
CA ALA A 177 -3.39 -4.21 18.94
C ALA A 177 -4.33 -4.75 17.85
N VAL A 178 -3.81 -5.10 16.69
CA VAL A 178 -4.57 -5.53 15.50
C VAL A 178 -4.33 -7.03 15.20
N GLU A 179 -3.38 -7.67 15.88
CA GLU A 179 -3.21 -9.13 15.84
C GLU A 179 -4.30 -9.84 16.65
#